data_66d63f041c535cb5dcdc41f6621025dd
#
_entry.id   66d63f041c535cb5dcdc41f6621025dd
#
_cell.length_a   1.000
_cell.length_b   1.000
_cell.length_c   1.000
_cell.angle_alpha   90.00
_cell.angle_beta   90.00
_cell.angle_gamma   90.00
#
_symmetry.space_group_name_H-M   'P 1'
#
loop_
_entity.id
_entity.type
_entity.pdbx_description
1 polymer ?
#
loop_
_entity_poly.entity_id
_entity_poly.type
_entity_poly.pdbx_seq_one_letter_code
_entity_poly.pdbx_strand_id
1 'polypeptide(L)'
;MNDRMKIFKWGVDGGKPAPGRIGIAPEWFYKGTGSVLRPPGEPLDVPSYAEDGGEEAEIAGIYFISANGAPRRIGMAVGNEFSDHKFEKRNYLNLAGSKLRTCALGPELVIDPEFQSVPGAVAIERGGKTLWSQEILTGEKEMCHSV
;
A
#
# COMPACT_ATOMS: atom_id res chain seq x y z
N MET A 1 0.05 -23.74 -5.51
CA MET A 1 0.31 -22.31 -5.23
C MET A 1 -0.94 -21.54 -5.65
N ASN A 2 -1.53 -20.75 -4.75
CA ASN A 2 -2.70 -19.92 -5.08
C ASN A 2 -2.29 -18.71 -5.95
N ASP A 3 -3.26 -17.98 -6.50
CA ASP A 3 -2.98 -16.92 -7.48
C ASP A 3 -2.20 -15.75 -6.85
N ARG A 4 -2.44 -15.39 -5.60
CA ARG A 4 -1.66 -14.40 -4.87
C ARG A 4 -0.17 -14.76 -4.80
N MET A 5 0.11 -16.02 -4.46
CA MET A 5 1.50 -16.48 -4.40
C MET A 5 2.17 -16.53 -5.78
N LYS A 6 1.39 -16.74 -6.85
CA LYS A 6 1.92 -16.63 -8.21
C LYS A 6 2.30 -15.19 -8.54
N ILE A 7 1.41 -14.23 -8.24
CA ILE A 7 1.65 -12.79 -8.49
C ILE A 7 2.85 -12.30 -7.69
N PHE A 8 2.92 -12.64 -6.41
CA PHE A 8 4.07 -12.33 -5.56
C PHE A 8 5.37 -12.89 -6.17
N LYS A 9 5.34 -14.15 -6.61
CA LYS A 9 6.51 -14.77 -7.24
C LYS A 9 6.91 -14.07 -8.55
N TRP A 10 5.98 -13.66 -9.38
CA TRP A 10 6.28 -12.89 -10.59
C TRP A 10 6.95 -11.56 -10.26
N GLY A 11 6.51 -10.86 -9.23
CA GLY A 11 7.17 -9.64 -8.74
C GLY A 11 8.61 -9.92 -8.30
N VAL A 12 8.82 -10.96 -7.51
CA VAL A 12 10.17 -11.36 -7.05
C VAL A 12 11.09 -11.71 -8.22
N ASP A 13 10.56 -12.50 -9.17
CA ASP A 13 11.37 -13.00 -10.30
C ASP A 13 11.63 -11.93 -11.38
N GLY A 14 10.76 -10.95 -11.54
CA GLY A 14 10.82 -10.04 -12.69
C GLY A 14 10.48 -8.58 -12.43
N GLY A 15 10.29 -8.15 -11.19
CA GLY A 15 9.95 -6.77 -10.84
C GLY A 15 11.09 -5.78 -11.06
N LYS A 16 12.34 -6.21 -10.87
CA LYS A 16 13.57 -5.42 -11.15
C LYS A 16 14.37 -6.05 -12.28
N PRO A 17 14.00 -5.84 -13.56
CA PRO A 17 14.67 -6.43 -14.69
C PRO A 17 16.07 -5.81 -14.90
N ALA A 18 16.90 -6.49 -15.66
CA ALA A 18 18.17 -5.93 -16.13
C ALA A 18 17.94 -4.66 -16.98
N PRO A 19 18.91 -3.72 -17.03
CA PRO A 19 18.80 -2.51 -17.84
C PRO A 19 18.37 -2.79 -19.28
N GLY A 20 17.41 -2.02 -19.78
CA GLY A 20 16.86 -2.16 -21.13
C GLY A 20 15.87 -3.32 -21.34
N ARG A 21 15.49 -4.02 -20.28
CA ARG A 21 14.47 -5.08 -20.33
C ARG A 21 13.17 -4.59 -19.69
N ILE A 22 12.05 -5.06 -20.18
CA ILE A 22 10.75 -4.84 -19.58
C ILE A 22 10.53 -5.94 -18.55
N GLY A 23 10.22 -5.55 -17.32
CA GLY A 23 9.90 -6.46 -16.22
C GLY A 23 8.41 -6.73 -16.08
N ILE A 24 8.05 -7.41 -15.01
CA ILE A 24 6.66 -7.61 -14.60
C ILE A 24 6.12 -6.27 -14.08
N ALA A 25 4.95 -5.86 -14.55
CA ALA A 25 4.26 -4.68 -14.05
C ALA A 25 3.89 -4.86 -12.57
N PRO A 26 4.01 -3.81 -11.74
CA PRO A 26 3.47 -3.83 -10.41
C PRO A 26 1.93 -3.90 -10.46
N GLU A 27 1.35 -4.43 -9.41
CA GLU A 27 -0.07 -4.29 -9.18
C GLU A 27 -0.41 -2.82 -8.94
N TRP A 28 -1.40 -2.29 -9.64
CA TRP A 28 -1.83 -0.93 -9.43
C TRP A 28 -3.31 -0.74 -9.80
N PHE A 29 -3.96 0.23 -9.18
CA PHE A 29 -5.32 0.67 -9.50
C PHE A 29 -5.51 2.12 -9.03
N TYR A 30 -6.49 2.79 -9.59
CA TYR A 30 -6.87 4.12 -9.18
C TYR A 30 -7.88 4.05 -8.03
N LYS A 31 -7.44 4.39 -6.82
CA LYS A 31 -8.27 4.32 -5.60
C LYS A 31 -9.34 5.42 -5.56
N GLY A 32 -9.11 6.56 -6.15
CA GLY A 32 -10.01 7.69 -6.14
C GLY A 32 -9.31 9.03 -5.95
N THR A 33 -10.08 10.05 -5.63
CA THR A 33 -9.60 11.40 -5.35
C THR A 33 -9.26 11.56 -3.86
N GLY A 34 -8.76 12.73 -3.46
CA GLY A 34 -8.47 13.03 -2.05
C GLY A 34 -9.66 12.88 -1.10
N SER A 35 -10.89 12.77 -1.61
CA SER A 35 -12.08 12.52 -0.79
C SER A 35 -12.09 11.16 -0.09
N VAL A 36 -11.28 10.20 -0.54
CA VAL A 36 -11.14 8.89 0.12
C VAL A 36 -10.19 8.93 1.31
N LEU A 37 -9.38 9.99 1.45
CA LEU A 37 -8.42 10.13 2.52
C LEU A 37 -9.10 10.49 3.84
N ARG A 38 -8.60 9.88 4.91
CA ARG A 38 -8.93 10.22 6.30
C ARG A 38 -7.65 10.57 7.04
N PRO A 39 -7.66 11.60 7.87
CA PRO A 39 -6.51 11.91 8.72
C PRO A 39 -6.32 10.81 9.78
N PRO A 40 -5.10 10.66 10.30
CA PRO A 40 -4.84 9.74 11.40
C PRO A 40 -5.73 10.03 12.61
N GLY A 41 -6.26 8.96 13.21
CA GLY A 41 -7.18 9.05 14.35
C GLY A 41 -8.66 9.14 13.98
N GLU A 42 -9.01 9.38 12.71
CA GLU A 42 -10.38 9.24 12.24
C GLU A 42 -10.72 7.77 11.90
N PRO A 43 -11.96 7.34 12.12
CA PRO A 43 -12.42 6.01 11.73
C PRO A 43 -12.34 5.80 10.21
N LEU A 44 -11.95 4.60 9.82
CA LEU A 44 -12.12 4.11 8.46
C LEU A 44 -13.43 3.31 8.38
N ASP A 45 -14.33 3.74 7.52
CA ASP A 45 -15.65 3.14 7.42
C ASP A 45 -15.62 1.78 6.73
N VAL A 46 -16.29 0.81 7.34
CA VAL A 46 -16.60 -0.47 6.71
C VAL A 46 -18.00 -0.34 6.07
N PRO A 47 -18.11 -0.27 4.73
CA PRO A 47 -19.40 -0.17 4.07
C PRO A 47 -20.33 -1.33 4.41
N SER A 48 -21.65 -1.10 4.45
CA SER A 48 -22.64 -2.13 4.82
C SER A 48 -22.64 -3.36 3.89
N TYR A 49 -22.14 -3.21 2.66
CA TYR A 49 -21.99 -4.30 1.70
C TYR A 49 -20.67 -5.06 1.83
N ALA A 50 -19.77 -4.59 2.66
CA ALA A 50 -18.46 -5.20 2.84
C ALA A 50 -18.53 -6.47 3.69
N GLU A 51 -17.62 -7.40 3.44
CA GLU A 51 -17.52 -8.66 4.16
C GLU A 51 -16.54 -8.58 5.33
N ASP A 52 -15.54 -7.70 5.23
CA ASP A 52 -14.68 -7.34 6.35
C ASP A 52 -14.07 -5.92 6.19
N GLY A 53 -13.27 -5.52 7.16
CA GLY A 53 -12.39 -4.38 7.13
C GLY A 53 -11.01 -4.83 7.60
N GLY A 54 -10.04 -4.77 6.70
CA GLY A 54 -8.67 -5.21 6.94
C GLY A 54 -7.67 -4.09 6.73
N GLU A 55 -6.72 -4.01 7.63
CA GLU A 55 -5.61 -3.07 7.58
C GLU A 55 -4.56 -3.52 6.57
N GLU A 56 -4.02 -2.57 5.81
CA GLU A 56 -2.84 -2.75 4.96
C GLU A 56 -1.86 -1.62 5.25
N ALA A 57 -0.88 -1.93 6.11
CA ALA A 57 0.16 -0.98 6.45
C ALA A 57 1.16 -0.84 5.30
N GLU A 58 1.32 0.39 4.80
CA GLU A 58 2.08 0.71 3.60
C GLU A 58 2.93 1.97 3.76
N ILE A 59 3.85 2.19 2.82
CA ILE A 59 4.50 3.48 2.62
C ILE A 59 3.89 4.13 1.39
N ALA A 60 3.36 5.33 1.57
CA ALA A 60 2.81 6.15 0.51
C ALA A 60 3.82 7.19 0.03
N GLY A 61 4.15 7.18 -1.26
CA GLY A 61 4.90 8.25 -1.91
C GLY A 61 3.98 9.42 -2.27
N ILE A 62 4.38 10.63 -1.90
CA ILE A 62 3.63 11.85 -2.18
C ILE A 62 4.30 12.60 -3.32
N TYR A 63 3.53 12.89 -4.35
CA TYR A 63 4.03 13.52 -5.58
C TYR A 63 3.21 14.74 -5.96
N PHE A 64 3.84 15.68 -6.66
CA PHE A 64 3.15 16.72 -7.43
C PHE A 64 3.51 16.60 -8.91
N ILE A 65 2.62 17.08 -9.77
CA ILE A 65 2.89 17.15 -11.20
C ILE A 65 3.46 18.53 -11.51
N SER A 66 4.69 18.55 -11.98
CA SER A 66 5.38 19.78 -12.36
C SER A 66 4.82 20.38 -13.66
N ALA A 67 5.18 21.64 -13.97
CA ALA A 67 4.64 22.35 -15.12
C ALA A 67 4.88 21.64 -16.48
N ASN A 68 5.89 20.81 -16.59
CA ASN A 68 6.18 19.99 -17.78
C ASN A 68 5.50 18.61 -17.77
N GLY A 69 4.57 18.37 -16.83
CA GLY A 69 3.84 17.10 -16.71
C GLY A 69 4.60 15.98 -15.99
N ALA A 70 5.82 16.19 -15.54
CA ALA A 70 6.60 15.17 -14.86
C ALA A 70 6.20 15.04 -13.38
N PRO A 71 5.97 13.83 -12.85
CA PRO A 71 5.78 13.63 -11.41
C PRO A 71 7.09 13.90 -10.66
N ARG A 72 6.97 14.57 -9.53
CA ARG A 72 8.08 14.90 -8.62
C ARG A 72 7.70 14.47 -7.22
N ARG A 73 8.46 13.53 -6.64
CA ARG A 73 8.25 13.11 -5.26
C ARG A 73 8.61 14.25 -4.31
N ILE A 74 7.71 14.54 -3.37
CA ILE A 74 7.92 15.48 -2.27
C ILE A 74 8.50 14.74 -1.08
N GLY A 75 7.97 13.55 -0.80
CA GLY A 75 8.33 12.78 0.37
C GLY A 75 7.50 11.51 0.49
N MET A 76 7.53 10.93 1.68
CA MET A 76 6.81 9.70 2.00
C MET A 76 6.10 9.81 3.35
N ALA A 77 5.00 9.08 3.49
CA ALA A 77 4.23 8.95 4.71
C ALA A 77 3.86 7.49 4.94
N VAL A 78 3.52 7.12 6.16
CA VAL A 78 2.85 5.83 6.39
C VAL A 78 1.42 5.90 5.92
N GLY A 79 0.89 4.77 5.46
CA GLY A 79 -0.48 4.64 4.98
C GLY A 79 -1.17 3.40 5.52
N ASN A 80 -2.49 3.44 5.49
CA ASN A 80 -3.34 2.27 5.68
C ASN A 80 -4.30 2.22 4.49
N GLU A 81 -4.09 1.30 3.57
CA GLU A 81 -4.90 1.20 2.37
C GLU A 81 -6.32 0.71 2.66
N PHE A 82 -6.56 0.05 3.74
CA PHE A 82 -7.85 -0.47 4.22
C PHE A 82 -8.70 -1.16 3.15
N SER A 83 -8.86 -2.45 3.27
CA SER A 83 -9.39 -3.33 2.23
C SER A 83 -10.41 -4.34 2.73
N ASP A 84 -11.11 -4.99 1.81
CA ASP A 84 -11.97 -6.14 2.07
C ASP A 84 -11.26 -7.43 1.65
N HIS A 85 -10.50 -8.02 2.56
CA HIS A 85 -9.72 -9.21 2.27
C HIS A 85 -10.58 -10.45 2.02
N LYS A 86 -11.79 -10.53 2.58
CA LYS A 86 -12.71 -11.65 2.32
C LYS A 86 -13.27 -11.59 0.91
N PHE A 87 -13.69 -10.41 0.47
CA PHE A 87 -14.17 -10.19 -0.89
C PHE A 87 -13.07 -10.47 -1.93
N GLU A 88 -11.87 -9.95 -1.68
CA GLU A 88 -10.69 -10.19 -2.52
C GLU A 88 -10.35 -11.68 -2.66
N LYS A 89 -10.43 -12.44 -1.57
CA LYS A 89 -10.09 -13.88 -1.58
C LYS A 89 -11.01 -14.74 -2.43
N ARG A 90 -12.21 -14.29 -2.73
CA ARG A 90 -13.17 -15.07 -3.53
C ARG A 90 -12.74 -15.21 -4.98
N ASN A 91 -12.21 -14.14 -5.56
CA ASN A 91 -11.78 -14.11 -6.94
C ASN A 91 -10.77 -12.99 -7.14
N TYR A 92 -9.68 -13.26 -7.85
CA TYR A 92 -8.68 -12.24 -8.17
C TYR A 92 -9.25 -10.98 -8.84
N LEU A 93 -10.30 -11.11 -9.65
CA LEU A 93 -10.98 -9.97 -10.27
C LEU A 93 -11.61 -8.99 -9.26
N ASN A 94 -11.79 -9.42 -8.02
CA ASN A 94 -12.30 -8.56 -6.95
C ASN A 94 -11.22 -7.66 -6.32
N LEU A 95 -9.97 -7.79 -6.71
CA LEU A 95 -8.85 -7.09 -6.09
C LEU A 95 -9.08 -5.57 -6.04
N ALA A 96 -9.24 -4.92 -7.19
CA ALA A 96 -9.48 -3.48 -7.25
C ALA A 96 -10.74 -3.08 -6.47
N GLY A 97 -11.84 -3.82 -6.61
CA GLY A 97 -13.10 -3.58 -5.90
C GLY A 97 -12.95 -3.66 -4.37
N SER A 98 -12.11 -4.56 -3.86
CA SER A 98 -11.84 -4.71 -2.43
C SER A 98 -11.11 -3.51 -1.83
N LYS A 99 -10.36 -2.77 -2.65
CA LYS A 99 -9.48 -1.66 -2.25
C LYS A 99 -10.07 -0.27 -2.50
N LEU A 100 -11.24 -0.17 -3.14
CA LEU A 100 -11.91 1.11 -3.43
C LEU A 100 -12.70 1.64 -2.23
N ARG A 101 -11.97 1.98 -1.16
CA ARG A 101 -12.50 2.45 0.13
C ARG A 101 -11.74 3.66 0.62
N THR A 102 -12.18 4.19 1.78
CA THR A 102 -11.39 5.16 2.52
C THR A 102 -10.05 4.56 2.95
N CYS A 103 -9.04 5.41 3.05
CA CYS A 103 -7.71 5.05 3.54
C CYS A 103 -7.16 6.18 4.40
N ALA A 104 -6.13 5.89 5.20
CA ALA A 104 -5.47 6.89 6.03
C ALA A 104 -4.03 7.11 5.56
N LEU A 105 -3.57 8.36 5.65
CA LEU A 105 -2.17 8.75 5.43
C LEU A 105 -1.69 9.65 6.58
N GLY A 106 -0.45 9.51 6.94
CA GLY A 106 0.19 10.34 7.96
C GLY A 106 0.49 9.58 9.26
N PRO A 107 0.71 10.27 10.40
CA PRO A 107 0.51 11.71 10.60
C PRO A 107 1.60 12.62 10.02
N GLU A 108 2.74 12.06 9.63
CA GLU A 108 3.90 12.84 9.20
C GLU A 108 4.21 12.60 7.71
N LEU A 109 4.64 13.66 7.05
CA LEU A 109 5.29 13.61 5.75
C LEU A 109 6.79 13.81 5.94
N VAL A 110 7.57 12.78 5.65
CA VAL A 110 9.03 12.86 5.65
C VAL A 110 9.48 13.35 4.28
N ILE A 111 10.08 14.54 4.24
CA ILE A 111 10.53 15.17 3.01
C ILE A 111 11.81 14.51 2.53
N ASP A 112 11.83 14.12 1.25
CA ASP A 112 12.97 13.50 0.55
C ASP A 112 13.72 12.43 1.39
N PRO A 113 13.02 11.42 1.94
CA PRO A 113 13.66 10.43 2.79
C PRO A 113 14.58 9.51 1.99
N GLU A 114 15.64 9.04 2.63
CA GLU A 114 16.38 7.89 2.14
C GLU A 114 15.51 6.64 2.27
N PHE A 115 15.18 6.01 1.15
CA PHE A 115 14.26 4.87 1.08
C PHE A 115 14.98 3.59 0.63
N GLN A 116 16.10 3.25 1.24
CA GLN A 116 16.87 2.05 0.90
C GLN A 116 16.47 0.83 1.72
N SER A 117 16.43 0.97 3.04
CA SER A 117 16.02 -0.08 3.96
C SER A 117 15.42 0.58 5.20
N VAL A 118 14.13 0.46 5.36
CA VAL A 118 13.35 1.18 6.38
C VAL A 118 12.70 0.16 7.32
N PRO A 119 13.20 0.01 8.54
CA PRO A 119 12.54 -0.82 9.55
C PRO A 119 11.32 -0.11 10.12
N GLY A 120 10.31 -0.89 10.48
CA GLY A 120 9.09 -0.40 11.09
C GLY A 120 8.40 -1.48 11.91
N ALA A 121 7.26 -1.13 12.48
CA ALA A 121 6.39 -2.06 13.17
C ALA A 121 4.92 -1.74 12.91
N VAL A 122 4.08 -2.76 12.89
CA VAL A 122 2.63 -2.65 12.81
C VAL A 122 2.04 -3.31 14.04
N ALA A 123 1.05 -2.65 14.66
CA ALA A 123 0.30 -3.22 15.76
C ALA A 123 -1.20 -3.01 15.57
N ILE A 124 -1.98 -3.99 16.01
CA ILE A 124 -3.43 -3.90 16.12
C ILE A 124 -3.80 -3.90 17.60
N GLU A 125 -4.48 -2.85 18.01
CA GLU A 125 -4.91 -2.68 19.39
C GLU A 125 -6.44 -2.62 19.50
N ARG A 126 -6.97 -3.16 20.59
CA ARG A 126 -8.39 -3.10 20.92
C ARG A 126 -8.58 -3.00 22.42
N GLY A 127 -9.36 -1.99 22.86
CA GLY A 127 -9.61 -1.79 24.29
C GLY A 127 -8.34 -1.60 25.12
N GLY A 128 -7.33 -0.91 24.57
CA GLY A 128 -6.03 -0.66 25.22
C GLY A 128 -5.13 -1.89 25.32
N LYS A 129 -5.39 -2.97 24.58
CA LYS A 129 -4.55 -4.16 24.53
C LYS A 129 -4.10 -4.42 23.11
N THR A 130 -2.81 -4.71 22.95
CA THR A 130 -2.25 -5.19 21.68
C THR A 130 -2.77 -6.59 21.39
N LEU A 131 -3.49 -6.75 20.30
CA LEU A 131 -3.98 -8.03 19.81
C LEU A 131 -2.96 -8.74 18.95
N TRP A 132 -2.21 -7.96 18.19
CA TRP A 132 -1.21 -8.45 17.25
C TRP A 132 -0.17 -7.35 17.01
N SER A 133 1.06 -7.74 16.80
CA SER A 133 2.13 -6.85 16.33
C SER A 133 3.16 -7.61 15.52
N GLN A 134 3.79 -6.93 14.57
CA GLN A 134 4.83 -7.49 13.72
C GLN A 134 5.85 -6.40 13.36
N GLU A 135 7.12 -6.76 13.41
CA GLU A 135 8.17 -5.96 12.79
C GLU A 135 8.11 -6.12 11.28
N ILE A 136 8.36 -5.04 10.56
CA ILE A 136 8.37 -4.99 9.10
C ILE A 136 9.66 -4.34 8.62
N LEU A 137 10.03 -4.67 7.40
CA LEU A 137 11.16 -4.07 6.71
C LEU A 137 10.75 -3.75 5.28
N THR A 138 10.95 -2.51 4.84
CA THR A 138 10.60 -2.02 3.49
C THR A 138 11.73 -1.16 2.92
N GLY A 139 11.59 -0.70 1.69
CA GLY A 139 12.54 0.14 0.98
C GLY A 139 13.03 -0.49 -0.31
N GLU A 140 13.81 0.26 -1.08
CA GLU A 140 14.26 -0.15 -2.42
C GLU A 140 15.03 -1.48 -2.44
N LYS A 141 15.72 -1.84 -1.36
CA LYS A 141 16.44 -3.11 -1.25
C LYS A 141 15.49 -4.29 -1.01
N GLU A 142 14.36 -4.03 -0.37
CA GLU A 142 13.41 -5.05 0.07
C GLU A 142 12.25 -5.23 -0.92
N MET A 143 12.02 -4.25 -1.80
CA MET A 143 10.93 -4.24 -2.77
C MET A 143 11.27 -5.04 -4.02
N CYS A 144 10.24 -5.65 -4.60
CA CYS A 144 10.33 -6.31 -5.90
C CYS A 144 10.37 -5.33 -7.08
N HIS A 145 9.91 -4.08 -6.88
CA HIS A 145 9.91 -2.99 -7.85
C HIS A 145 10.69 -1.80 -7.29
N SER A 146 11.07 -0.86 -8.14
CA SER A 146 11.60 0.44 -7.72
C SER A 146 10.50 1.50 -7.68
N VAL A 147 10.72 2.53 -6.88
CA VAL A 147 9.83 3.71 -6.77
C VAL A 147 10.14 4.75 -7.84
#